data_52ea71d86228e425d28dfefcf6923ca3
#
_entry.id   52ea71d86228e425d28dfefcf6923ca3
#
_cell.length_a   1.000
_cell.length_b   1.000
_cell.length_c   1.000
_cell.angle_alpha   90.00
_cell.angle_beta   90.00
_cell.angle_gamma   90.00
#
_symmetry.space_group_name_H-M   'P 1'
#
loop_
_entity.id
_entity.type
_entity.pdbx_description
1 polymer ?
#
loop_
_entity_poly.entity_id
_entity_poly.type
_entity_poly.pdbx_seq_one_letter_code
_entity_poly.pdbx_strand_id
1 'polypeptide(L)'
;MKFPHFFIQRPIFAIVLSLFMLIAGALAFFQLPLSEYPSVTPPTVQVTASYPGANPNVIADTVAAPLEQAINGVEGMLYMSSQTSSDGRMVLTISFRQGTDPDIAQIQVQNRVSRALPRLPSEVQQIGVVTEKTSPDILMVVHLFSPDNRYNPLYVSKEGANKQVISSQADSLIKISRIWADFFPANTSNQPI
;
A
#
# COMPACT_ATOMS: atom_id res chain seq x y z
N MET A 1 -40.77 -18.14 -36.19
CA MET A 1 -40.07 -17.28 -35.25
C MET A 1 -40.95 -16.11 -34.84
N LYS A 2 -41.57 -16.15 -33.64
CA LYS A 2 -42.62 -15.15 -33.23
C LYS A 2 -42.12 -14.11 -32.24
N PHE A 3 -40.85 -14.12 -31.90
CA PHE A 3 -40.25 -13.21 -30.90
C PHE A 3 -40.29 -11.71 -31.28
N PRO A 4 -39.89 -11.30 -32.48
CA PRO A 4 -39.92 -9.88 -32.86
C PRO A 4 -41.34 -9.33 -32.92
N HIS A 5 -42.31 -10.13 -33.30
CA HIS A 5 -43.69 -9.72 -33.46
C HIS A 5 -44.37 -9.34 -32.12
N PHE A 6 -43.94 -9.96 -31.03
CA PHE A 6 -44.40 -9.65 -29.67
C PHE A 6 -44.03 -8.20 -29.25
N PHE A 7 -42.80 -7.78 -29.54
CA PHE A 7 -42.32 -6.44 -29.20
C PHE A 7 -42.94 -5.35 -30.09
N ILE A 8 -43.22 -5.67 -31.36
CA ILE A 8 -43.87 -4.75 -32.27
C ILE A 8 -45.31 -4.48 -31.84
N GLN A 9 -46.02 -5.46 -31.32
CA GLN A 9 -47.39 -5.34 -30.83
C GLN A 9 -47.50 -4.67 -29.45
N ARG A 10 -46.41 -4.65 -28.68
CA ARG A 10 -46.38 -4.07 -27.31
C ARG A 10 -45.20 -3.15 -27.13
N PRO A 11 -45.19 -1.96 -27.73
CA PRO A 11 -44.07 -1.04 -27.69
C PRO A 11 -43.74 -0.53 -26.26
N ILE A 12 -44.77 -0.38 -25.41
CA ILE A 12 -44.59 0.05 -24.01
C ILE A 12 -43.76 -0.97 -23.23
N PHE A 13 -44.00 -2.27 -23.44
CA PHE A 13 -43.24 -3.33 -22.81
C PHE A 13 -41.76 -3.33 -23.23
N ALA A 14 -41.49 -3.08 -24.52
CA ALA A 14 -40.14 -2.97 -25.03
C ALA A 14 -39.38 -1.78 -24.41
N ILE A 15 -40.04 -0.62 -24.27
CA ILE A 15 -39.46 0.57 -23.64
C ILE A 15 -39.14 0.31 -22.16
N VAL A 16 -40.07 -0.26 -21.40
CA VAL A 16 -39.86 -0.59 -19.97
C VAL A 16 -38.70 -1.55 -19.80
N LEU A 17 -38.62 -2.60 -20.63
CA LEU A 17 -37.54 -3.57 -20.55
C LEU A 17 -36.17 -2.94 -20.89
N SER A 18 -36.15 -2.08 -21.92
CA SER A 18 -34.93 -1.35 -22.29
C SER A 18 -34.48 -0.40 -21.18
N LEU A 19 -35.40 0.34 -20.56
CA LEU A 19 -35.10 1.24 -19.45
C LEU A 19 -34.61 0.48 -18.21
N PHE A 20 -35.22 -0.68 -17.91
CA PHE A 20 -34.79 -1.55 -16.83
C PHE A 20 -33.34 -2.05 -17.06
N MET A 21 -33.02 -2.51 -18.26
CA MET A 21 -31.67 -2.95 -18.60
C MET A 21 -30.65 -1.79 -18.49
N LEU A 22 -31.03 -0.60 -18.91
CA LEU A 22 -30.18 0.59 -18.83
C LEU A 22 -29.88 0.95 -17.36
N ILE A 23 -30.89 0.94 -16.50
CA ILE A 23 -30.74 1.22 -15.07
C ILE A 23 -29.91 0.13 -14.40
N ALA A 24 -30.19 -1.15 -14.68
CA ALA A 24 -29.43 -2.26 -14.14
C ALA A 24 -27.93 -2.21 -14.57
N GLY A 25 -27.67 -1.87 -15.85
CA GLY A 25 -26.32 -1.68 -16.36
C GLY A 25 -25.59 -0.51 -15.72
N ALA A 26 -26.27 0.62 -15.51
CA ALA A 26 -25.71 1.77 -14.81
C ALA A 26 -25.35 1.44 -13.35
N LEU A 27 -26.22 0.74 -12.64
CA LEU A 27 -25.95 0.32 -11.24
C LEU A 27 -24.80 -0.69 -11.19
N ALA A 28 -24.72 -1.65 -12.11
CA ALA A 28 -23.65 -2.60 -12.20
C ALA A 28 -22.30 -1.92 -12.50
N PHE A 29 -22.29 -0.89 -13.34
CA PHE A 29 -21.08 -0.13 -13.66
C PHE A 29 -20.43 0.50 -12.44
N PHE A 30 -21.23 1.07 -11.53
CA PHE A 30 -20.71 1.67 -10.28
C PHE A 30 -20.22 0.63 -9.26
N GLN A 31 -20.61 -0.63 -9.40
CA GLN A 31 -20.19 -1.70 -8.50
C GLN A 31 -19.02 -2.53 -9.06
N LEU A 32 -18.62 -2.31 -10.31
CA LEU A 32 -17.46 -3.01 -10.85
C LEU A 32 -16.18 -2.50 -10.18
N PRO A 33 -15.42 -3.37 -9.51
CA PRO A 33 -14.09 -3.00 -9.04
C PRO A 33 -13.17 -2.84 -10.25
N LEU A 34 -12.87 -1.58 -10.61
CA LEU A 34 -11.91 -1.27 -11.65
C LEU A 34 -10.51 -1.44 -11.07
N SER A 35 -9.94 -2.63 -11.23
CA SER A 35 -8.51 -2.86 -11.04
C SER A 35 -7.85 -2.91 -12.42
N GLU A 36 -7.07 -1.88 -12.75
CA GLU A 36 -6.39 -1.76 -14.05
C GLU A 36 -5.30 -2.83 -14.21
N TYR A 37 -4.73 -3.28 -13.09
CA TYR A 37 -3.77 -4.38 -13.03
C TYR A 37 -4.15 -5.35 -11.90
N PRO A 38 -4.19 -6.66 -12.16
CA PRO A 38 -4.30 -7.63 -11.06
C PRO A 38 -3.07 -7.44 -10.15
N SER A 39 -3.29 -7.41 -8.84
CA SER A 39 -2.20 -7.36 -7.85
C SER A 39 -1.37 -8.64 -7.97
N VAL A 40 -0.29 -8.57 -8.77
CA VAL A 40 0.61 -9.73 -9.03
C VAL A 40 1.61 -9.89 -7.89
N THR A 41 1.82 -8.84 -7.10
CA THR A 41 2.75 -8.84 -5.97
C THR A 41 2.11 -9.47 -4.75
N PRO A 42 2.72 -10.53 -4.19
CA PRO A 42 2.25 -11.12 -2.93
C PRO A 42 2.34 -10.08 -1.80
N PRO A 43 1.36 -10.03 -0.90
CA PRO A 43 1.43 -9.14 0.26
C PRO A 43 2.62 -9.52 1.14
N THR A 44 3.32 -8.50 1.65
CA THR A 44 4.50 -8.68 2.49
C THR A 44 4.35 -7.94 3.81
N VAL A 45 4.84 -8.57 4.87
CA VAL A 45 4.97 -7.97 6.21
C VAL A 45 6.44 -7.91 6.55
N GLN A 46 6.88 -6.76 7.03
CA GLN A 46 8.26 -6.49 7.42
C GLN A 46 8.35 -6.34 8.93
N VAL A 47 9.32 -7.03 9.52
CA VAL A 47 9.66 -6.92 10.95
C VAL A 47 11.05 -6.31 11.05
N THR A 48 11.15 -5.18 11.72
CA THR A 48 12.41 -4.45 11.90
C THR A 48 12.80 -4.44 13.37
N ALA A 49 14.03 -4.82 13.66
CA ALA A 49 14.62 -4.70 14.97
C ALA A 49 15.96 -3.96 14.89
N SER A 50 16.33 -3.27 15.97
CA SER A 50 17.60 -2.56 16.07
C SER A 50 18.38 -3.05 17.28
N TYR A 51 19.66 -3.41 17.06
CA TYR A 51 20.60 -3.79 18.10
C TYR A 51 21.90 -2.99 17.89
N PRO A 52 21.95 -1.73 18.37
CA PRO A 52 23.10 -0.86 18.15
C PRO A 52 24.39 -1.42 18.70
N GLY A 53 25.46 -1.36 17.93
CA GLY A 53 26.78 -1.85 18.32
C GLY A 53 27.00 -3.36 18.24
N ALA A 54 26.00 -4.14 17.89
CA ALA A 54 26.15 -5.57 17.67
C ALA A 54 26.68 -5.88 16.25
N ASN A 55 27.48 -6.93 16.16
CA ASN A 55 27.95 -7.45 14.87
C ASN A 55 26.78 -8.15 14.14
N PRO A 56 26.70 -8.11 12.80
CA PRO A 56 25.66 -8.78 12.01
C PRO A 56 25.45 -10.27 12.36
N ASN A 57 26.51 -11.01 12.63
CA ASN A 57 26.43 -12.43 13.03
C ASN A 57 25.73 -12.59 14.39
N VAL A 58 26.06 -11.71 15.36
CA VAL A 58 25.40 -11.71 16.68
C VAL A 58 23.92 -11.39 16.53
N ILE A 59 23.56 -10.42 15.68
CA ILE A 59 22.15 -10.07 15.41
C ILE A 59 21.44 -11.26 14.76
N ALA A 60 22.07 -11.94 13.81
CA ALA A 60 21.50 -13.10 13.17
C ALA A 60 21.17 -14.22 14.19
N ASP A 61 22.07 -14.50 15.10
CA ASP A 61 21.92 -15.59 16.08
C ASP A 61 20.99 -15.21 17.24
N THR A 62 21.05 -13.97 17.74
CA THR A 62 20.36 -13.58 18.98
C THR A 62 19.03 -12.86 18.74
N VAL A 63 18.81 -12.29 17.54
CA VAL A 63 17.59 -11.54 17.21
C VAL A 63 16.83 -12.20 16.06
N ALA A 64 17.51 -12.44 14.92
CA ALA A 64 16.83 -12.98 13.75
C ALA A 64 16.35 -14.42 13.98
N ALA A 65 17.22 -15.32 14.45
CA ALA A 65 16.86 -16.73 14.63
C ALA A 65 15.69 -16.95 15.61
N PRO A 66 15.60 -16.31 16.80
CA PRO A 66 14.43 -16.41 17.66
C PRO A 66 13.14 -15.86 17.03
N LEU A 67 13.22 -14.77 16.27
CA LEU A 67 12.07 -14.20 15.56
C LEU A 67 11.61 -15.10 14.42
N GLU A 68 12.53 -15.61 13.61
CA GLU A 68 12.24 -16.55 12.53
C GLU A 68 11.56 -17.82 13.07
N GLN A 69 12.08 -18.39 14.15
CA GLN A 69 11.48 -19.56 14.80
C GLN A 69 10.05 -19.29 15.29
N ALA A 70 9.81 -18.12 15.87
CA ALA A 70 8.49 -17.76 16.37
C ALA A 70 7.49 -17.48 15.25
N ILE A 71 7.92 -16.83 14.17
CA ILE A 71 7.08 -16.44 13.03
C ILE A 71 6.81 -17.62 12.10
N ASN A 72 7.73 -18.58 12.06
CA ASN A 72 7.57 -19.76 11.23
C ASN A 72 6.22 -20.44 11.47
N GLY A 73 5.53 -20.80 10.37
CA GLY A 73 4.20 -21.43 10.42
C GLY A 73 3.04 -20.46 10.63
N VAL A 74 3.21 -19.16 10.34
CA VAL A 74 2.08 -18.23 10.20
C VAL A 74 1.25 -18.64 8.99
N GLU A 75 -0.08 -18.58 9.14
CA GLU A 75 -1.01 -18.96 8.09
C GLU A 75 -0.83 -18.12 6.82
N GLY A 76 -0.81 -18.78 5.69
CA GLY A 76 -0.64 -18.12 4.39
C GLY A 76 0.79 -17.70 4.06
N MET A 77 1.78 -17.92 4.94
CA MET A 77 3.18 -17.62 4.67
C MET A 77 3.73 -18.53 3.56
N LEU A 78 4.44 -17.93 2.60
CA LEU A 78 5.16 -18.63 1.53
C LEU A 78 6.64 -18.83 1.92
N TYR A 79 7.31 -17.73 2.20
CA TYR A 79 8.72 -17.73 2.61
C TYR A 79 9.01 -16.49 3.44
N MET A 80 10.12 -16.52 4.16
CA MET A 80 10.68 -15.39 4.85
C MET A 80 12.17 -15.27 4.57
N SER A 81 12.68 -14.05 4.63
CA SER A 81 14.11 -13.76 4.50
C SER A 81 14.51 -12.70 5.52
N SER A 82 15.63 -12.89 6.17
CA SER A 82 16.21 -11.92 7.10
C SER A 82 17.46 -11.30 6.51
N GLN A 83 17.65 -10.02 6.78
CA GLN A 83 18.85 -9.27 6.42
C GLN A 83 19.34 -8.52 7.66
N THR A 84 20.62 -8.70 7.96
CA THR A 84 21.29 -8.00 9.06
C THR A 84 22.34 -7.05 8.49
N SER A 85 22.38 -5.83 9.02
CA SER A 85 23.32 -4.80 8.57
C SER A 85 24.34 -4.44 9.64
N SER A 86 25.49 -3.93 9.25
CA SER A 86 26.60 -3.54 10.15
C SER A 86 26.26 -2.33 11.04
N ASP A 87 25.19 -1.61 10.73
CA ASP A 87 24.65 -0.52 11.56
C ASP A 87 23.81 -1.00 12.76
N GLY A 88 23.72 -2.32 12.97
CA GLY A 88 22.92 -2.89 14.03
C GLY A 88 21.46 -3.10 13.69
N ARG A 89 21.06 -3.00 12.43
CA ARG A 89 19.68 -3.15 11.98
C ARG A 89 19.43 -4.55 11.43
N MET A 90 18.29 -5.11 11.79
CA MET A 90 17.77 -6.35 11.23
C MET A 90 16.42 -6.09 10.59
N VAL A 91 16.23 -6.63 9.40
CA VAL A 91 14.98 -6.56 8.64
C VAL A 91 14.59 -7.99 8.25
N LEU A 92 13.43 -8.43 8.70
CA LEU A 92 12.84 -9.72 8.35
C LEU A 92 11.62 -9.48 7.47
N THR A 93 11.65 -9.97 6.25
CA THR A 93 10.57 -9.82 5.27
C THR A 93 9.84 -11.15 5.15
N ILE A 94 8.53 -11.13 5.37
CA ILE A 94 7.64 -12.29 5.28
C ILE A 94 6.71 -12.09 4.10
N SER A 95 6.72 -13.01 3.14
CA SER A 95 5.83 -13.00 1.97
C SER A 95 4.68 -13.97 2.16
N PHE A 96 3.47 -13.54 1.82
CA PHE A 96 2.24 -14.30 1.96
C PHE A 96 1.67 -14.69 0.60
N ARG A 97 0.75 -15.64 0.58
CA ARG A 97 0.02 -16.02 -0.62
C ARG A 97 -0.84 -14.86 -1.12
N GLN A 98 -1.02 -14.81 -2.44
CA GLN A 98 -1.99 -13.88 -3.02
C GLN A 98 -3.39 -14.13 -2.46
N GLY A 99 -4.12 -13.03 -2.20
CA GLY A 99 -5.45 -13.10 -1.58
C GLY A 99 -5.44 -13.17 -0.05
N THR A 100 -4.25 -13.24 0.59
CA THR A 100 -4.15 -13.06 2.04
C THR A 100 -4.38 -11.61 2.39
N ASP A 101 -5.24 -11.35 3.38
CA ASP A 101 -5.48 -10.00 3.89
C ASP A 101 -4.23 -9.49 4.61
N PRO A 102 -3.62 -8.37 4.15
CA PRO A 102 -2.40 -7.83 4.74
C PRO A 102 -2.55 -7.41 6.21
N ASP A 103 -3.74 -6.96 6.60
CA ASP A 103 -4.01 -6.52 7.97
C ASP A 103 -4.07 -7.71 8.92
N ILE A 104 -4.70 -8.80 8.51
CA ILE A 104 -4.74 -10.07 9.26
C ILE A 104 -3.33 -10.66 9.36
N ALA A 105 -2.58 -10.67 8.26
CA ALA A 105 -1.20 -11.16 8.24
C ALA A 105 -0.31 -10.36 9.20
N GLN A 106 -0.42 -9.03 9.20
CA GLN A 106 0.33 -8.18 10.13
C GLN A 106 0.00 -8.49 11.60
N ILE A 107 -1.28 -8.64 11.93
CA ILE A 107 -1.71 -8.97 13.31
C ILE A 107 -1.17 -10.34 13.74
N GLN A 108 -1.21 -11.33 12.86
CA GLN A 108 -0.67 -12.66 13.16
C GLN A 108 0.84 -12.62 13.39
N VAL A 109 1.59 -11.92 12.55
CA VAL A 109 3.04 -11.73 12.71
C VAL A 109 3.33 -10.98 14.01
N GLN A 110 2.64 -9.88 14.30
CA GLN A 110 2.79 -9.09 15.50
C GLN A 110 2.57 -9.95 16.78
N ASN A 111 1.54 -10.80 16.78
CA ASN A 111 1.27 -11.71 17.89
C ASN A 111 2.41 -12.72 18.09
N ARG A 112 3.05 -13.18 17.00
CA ARG A 112 4.21 -14.08 17.10
C ARG A 112 5.45 -13.34 17.59
N VAL A 113 5.70 -12.13 17.09
CA VAL A 113 6.79 -11.26 17.54
C VAL A 113 6.65 -10.95 19.03
N SER A 114 5.46 -10.60 19.52
CA SER A 114 5.21 -10.32 20.94
C SER A 114 5.54 -11.50 21.85
N ARG A 115 5.30 -12.73 21.39
CA ARG A 115 5.68 -13.95 22.14
C ARG A 115 7.18 -14.22 22.12
N ALA A 116 7.89 -13.79 21.08
CA ALA A 116 9.33 -13.93 20.98
C ALA A 116 10.09 -12.83 21.75
N LEU A 117 9.47 -11.69 21.97
CA LEU A 117 10.10 -10.51 22.57
C LEU A 117 10.87 -10.79 23.87
N PRO A 118 10.36 -11.61 24.84
CA PRO A 118 11.10 -11.91 26.07
C PRO A 118 12.38 -12.75 25.87
N ARG A 119 12.54 -13.34 24.68
CA ARG A 119 13.70 -14.16 24.32
C ARG A 119 14.82 -13.36 23.64
N LEU A 120 14.55 -12.10 23.31
CA LEU A 120 15.49 -11.21 22.65
C LEU A 120 16.41 -10.51 23.67
N PRO A 121 17.57 -9.98 23.24
CA PRO A 121 18.44 -9.17 24.09
C PRO A 121 17.69 -7.96 24.68
N SER A 122 18.09 -7.55 25.90
CA SER A 122 17.45 -6.43 26.63
C SER A 122 17.45 -5.12 25.86
N GLU A 123 18.51 -4.85 25.12
CA GLU A 123 18.66 -3.65 24.29
C GLU A 123 17.61 -3.62 23.17
N VAL A 124 17.37 -4.75 22.54
CA VAL A 124 16.35 -4.88 21.47
C VAL A 124 14.95 -4.77 22.07
N GLN A 125 14.73 -5.32 23.26
CA GLN A 125 13.43 -5.19 23.94
C GLN A 125 13.11 -3.74 24.32
N GLN A 126 14.12 -2.96 24.75
CA GLN A 126 13.96 -1.55 25.13
C GLN A 126 13.65 -0.66 23.92
N ILE A 127 14.32 -0.89 22.78
CA ILE A 127 14.06 -0.15 21.53
C ILE A 127 12.74 -0.59 20.91
N GLY A 128 12.42 -1.87 21.04
CA GLY A 128 11.23 -2.49 20.47
C GLY A 128 11.45 -3.09 19.09
N VAL A 129 10.50 -3.94 18.69
CA VAL A 129 10.45 -4.57 17.37
C VAL A 129 9.22 -4.05 16.66
N VAL A 130 9.40 -3.49 15.47
CA VAL A 130 8.34 -2.88 14.67
C VAL A 130 7.89 -3.87 13.60
N THR A 131 6.57 -4.04 13.46
CA THR A 131 5.96 -4.90 12.44
C THR A 131 5.04 -4.06 11.57
N GLU A 132 5.36 -3.99 10.28
CA GLU A 132 4.63 -3.16 9.32
C GLU A 132 4.28 -3.97 8.07
N LYS A 133 3.11 -3.67 7.49
CA LYS A 133 2.80 -4.16 6.15
C LYS A 133 3.58 -3.34 5.12
N THR A 134 4.17 -4.00 4.16
CA THR A 134 4.92 -3.35 3.10
C THR A 134 4.20 -3.58 1.78
N SER A 135 3.84 -2.50 1.11
CA SER A 135 3.40 -2.56 -0.28
C SER A 135 4.61 -2.25 -1.17
N PRO A 136 4.94 -3.09 -2.14
CA PRO A 136 6.00 -2.79 -3.10
C PRO A 136 5.60 -1.70 -4.09
N ASP A 137 4.32 -1.32 -4.13
CA ASP A 137 3.80 -0.33 -5.05
C ASP A 137 4.08 1.08 -4.53
N ILE A 138 5.00 1.77 -5.17
CA ILE A 138 5.25 3.20 -4.93
C ILE A 138 4.17 3.98 -5.66
N LEU A 139 3.18 4.48 -4.92
CA LEU A 139 2.09 5.28 -5.48
C LEU A 139 2.56 6.68 -5.90
N MET A 140 3.44 7.28 -5.11
CA MET A 140 3.91 8.64 -5.36
C MET A 140 5.22 8.90 -4.62
N VAL A 141 6.13 9.60 -5.28
CA VAL A 141 7.36 10.14 -4.67
C VAL A 141 7.27 11.66 -4.68
N VAL A 142 7.23 12.27 -3.50
CA VAL A 142 7.21 13.73 -3.35
C VAL A 142 8.61 14.22 -3.00
N HIS A 143 9.21 15.00 -3.89
CA HIS A 143 10.49 15.64 -3.67
C HIS A 143 10.29 17.07 -3.17
N LEU A 144 10.81 17.36 -1.98
CA LEU A 144 10.85 18.70 -1.39
C LEU A 144 12.25 19.27 -1.60
N PHE A 145 12.34 20.39 -2.30
CA PHE A 145 13.62 21.09 -2.50
C PHE A 145 13.44 22.61 -2.35
N SER A 146 14.48 23.28 -1.92
CA SER A 146 14.51 24.75 -1.86
C SER A 146 15.16 25.28 -3.14
N PRO A 147 14.40 25.93 -4.06
CA PRO A 147 14.95 26.40 -5.34
C PRO A 147 16.03 27.46 -5.15
N ASP A 148 15.97 28.24 -4.08
CA ASP A 148 16.90 29.35 -3.78
C ASP A 148 18.05 28.93 -2.84
N ASN A 149 18.23 27.65 -2.53
CA ASN A 149 19.17 27.14 -1.52
C ASN A 149 19.11 27.86 -0.17
N ARG A 150 17.98 28.54 0.11
CA ARG A 150 17.76 29.34 1.32
C ARG A 150 17.63 28.46 2.57
N TYR A 151 17.21 27.21 2.40
CA TYR A 151 16.99 26.25 3.47
C TYR A 151 17.90 25.03 3.31
N ASN A 152 18.59 24.65 4.40
CA ASN A 152 19.39 23.44 4.44
C ASN A 152 18.50 22.19 4.26
N PRO A 153 18.95 21.14 3.55
CA PRO A 153 18.22 19.86 3.40
C PRO A 153 17.68 19.28 4.71
N LEU A 154 18.42 19.45 5.82
CA LEU A 154 17.99 19.03 7.16
C LEU A 154 16.78 19.84 7.69
N TYR A 155 16.69 21.12 7.36
CA TYR A 155 15.54 21.96 7.70
C TYR A 155 14.32 21.56 6.89
N VAL A 156 14.47 21.35 5.58
CA VAL A 156 13.40 20.91 4.69
C VAL A 156 12.86 19.54 5.10
N SER A 157 13.72 18.61 5.54
CA SER A 157 13.29 17.29 6.00
C SER A 157 12.53 17.32 7.33
N LYS A 158 12.92 18.20 8.27
CA LYS A 158 12.24 18.38 9.56
C LYS A 158 10.88 19.07 9.41
N GLU A 159 10.83 20.15 8.64
CA GLU A 159 9.61 20.91 8.39
C GLU A 159 8.67 20.21 7.43
N GLY A 160 9.20 19.44 6.47
CA GLY A 160 8.42 18.58 5.58
C GLY A 160 7.65 17.47 6.31
N ALA A 161 8.11 17.08 7.50
CA ALA A 161 7.38 16.16 8.38
C ALA A 161 6.29 16.85 9.23
N ASN A 162 6.20 18.19 9.20
CA ASN A 162 5.19 18.95 9.96
C ASN A 162 3.84 18.93 9.22
N LYS A 163 2.78 18.46 9.90
CA LYS A 163 1.41 18.37 9.36
C LYS A 163 0.90 19.70 8.76
N GLN A 164 1.29 20.86 9.32
CA GLN A 164 0.88 22.18 8.83
C GLN A 164 1.49 22.52 7.48
N VAL A 165 2.76 22.16 7.26
CA VAL A 165 3.45 22.38 5.97
C VAL A 165 2.90 21.45 4.90
N ILE A 166 2.62 20.20 5.24
CA ILE A 166 2.02 19.22 4.33
C ILE A 166 0.61 19.67 3.92
N SER A 167 -0.23 20.17 4.83
CA SER A 167 -1.58 20.64 4.51
C SER A 167 -1.55 21.88 3.59
N SER A 168 -0.67 22.85 3.85
CA SER A 168 -0.55 24.04 3.00
C SER A 168 0.00 23.72 1.61
N GLN A 169 0.87 22.73 1.48
CA GLN A 169 1.39 22.26 0.20
C GLN A 169 0.37 21.42 -0.56
N ALA A 170 -0.42 20.60 0.14
CA ALA A 170 -1.54 19.88 -0.45
C ALA A 170 -2.59 20.86 -1.03
N ASP A 171 -2.93 21.93 -0.29
CA ASP A 171 -3.81 22.99 -0.79
C ASP A 171 -3.24 23.72 -2.03
N SER A 172 -1.92 23.92 -2.06
CA SER A 172 -1.25 24.52 -3.20
C SER A 172 -1.27 23.58 -4.42
N LEU A 173 -1.07 22.29 -4.23
CA LEU A 173 -1.18 21.27 -5.29
C LEU A 173 -2.61 21.15 -5.82
N ILE A 174 -3.62 21.23 -4.96
CA ILE A 174 -5.03 21.27 -5.35
C ILE A 174 -5.34 22.51 -6.17
N LYS A 175 -4.80 23.67 -5.80
CA LYS A 175 -4.94 24.92 -6.60
C LYS A 175 -4.28 24.79 -7.97
N ILE A 176 -3.06 24.24 -8.03
CA ILE A 176 -2.33 24.03 -9.29
C ILE A 176 -3.09 23.01 -10.16
N SER A 177 -3.61 21.93 -9.61
CA SER A 177 -4.39 20.95 -10.38
C SER A 177 -5.68 21.54 -10.95
N ARG A 178 -6.33 22.47 -10.24
CA ARG A 178 -7.49 23.21 -10.76
C ARG A 178 -7.13 24.15 -11.91
N ILE A 179 -6.00 24.86 -11.80
CA ILE A 179 -5.48 25.71 -12.87
C ILE A 179 -5.15 24.87 -14.10
N TRP A 180 -4.58 23.67 -13.92
CA TRP A 180 -4.30 22.73 -15.02
C TRP A 180 -5.58 22.23 -15.69
N ALA A 181 -6.61 21.94 -14.91
CA ALA A 181 -7.92 21.53 -15.46
C ALA A 181 -8.56 22.63 -16.34
N ASP A 182 -8.36 23.90 -16.00
CA ASP A 182 -8.84 25.04 -16.80
C ASP A 182 -7.95 25.34 -18.01
N PHE A 183 -6.67 24.96 -17.99
CA PHE A 183 -5.74 25.17 -19.11
C PHE A 183 -5.91 24.16 -20.26
N PHE A 184 -6.51 23.00 -20.00
CA PHE A 184 -6.84 22.02 -21.02
C PHE A 184 -8.36 22.03 -21.24
N PRO A 185 -8.88 22.79 -22.22
CA PRO A 185 -10.31 22.73 -22.55
C PRO A 185 -10.65 21.30 -22.94
N ALA A 186 -11.82 20.84 -22.49
CA ALA A 186 -12.33 19.46 -22.57
C ALA A 186 -12.43 18.85 -23.99
N ASN A 187 -11.83 19.47 -25.00
CA ASN A 187 -11.91 19.07 -26.39
C ASN A 187 -10.57 18.77 -27.07
N THR A 188 -9.50 18.62 -26.32
CA THR A 188 -8.24 18.08 -26.84
C THR A 188 -8.14 16.59 -26.50
N SER A 189 -9.08 15.79 -26.99
CA SER A 189 -8.89 14.34 -27.08
C SER A 189 -7.75 14.08 -28.06
N ASN A 190 -6.65 13.50 -27.59
CA ASN A 190 -5.67 12.83 -28.43
C ASN A 190 -6.39 11.70 -29.18
N GLN A 191 -6.96 11.99 -30.34
CA GLN A 191 -7.29 10.98 -31.33
C GLN A 191 -5.99 10.69 -32.10
N PRO A 192 -5.48 9.45 -32.10
CA PRO A 192 -4.41 9.09 -33.03
C PRO A 192 -4.96 9.17 -34.44
N ILE A 193 -4.21 9.83 -35.31
CA ILE A 193 -4.42 9.87 -36.77
C ILE A 193 -4.12 8.50 -37.33
#